data_3850a09f59e2782c2dea0159b8e2cd81
#
_entry.id   3850a09f59e2782c2dea0159b8e2cd81
#
_cell.length_a   1.000
_cell.length_b   1.000
_cell.length_c   1.000
_cell.angle_alpha   90.00
_cell.angle_beta   90.00
_cell.angle_gamma   90.00
#
_symmetry.space_group_name_H-M   'P 1'
#
loop_
_entity.id
_entity.type
_entity.pdbx_description
1 polymer ?
#
loop_
_entity_poly.entity_id
_entity_poly.type
_entity_poly.pdbx_seq_one_letter_code
_entity_poly.pdbx_strand_id
1 'polypeptide(L)'
;MTRLGALLATGMLFAATPSFAQTVGNCAHGGGASQPQAVWVLFDLGSAQVRGANKNKIAEAAVTAKARQVTAICVIGHTDKLGDKALNEQLARARSKAVAAELVGAGIPAKDIVIAADPEAFGNLSLGNLDAQQKDRKVTILFSR
;
A
#
# COMPACT_ATOMS: atom_id res chain seq x y z
N MET A 1 -62.92 15.23 16.30
CA MET A 1 -61.94 15.91 15.42
C MET A 1 -60.54 15.41 15.79
N THR A 2 -60.11 14.38 15.14
CA THR A 2 -58.85 13.67 15.42
C THR A 2 -57.80 14.13 14.44
N ARG A 3 -56.72 14.78 14.92
CA ARG A 3 -55.58 15.17 14.10
C ARG A 3 -54.55 14.05 14.17
N LEU A 4 -54.37 13.37 13.03
CA LEU A 4 -53.26 12.41 12.80
C LEU A 4 -51.97 13.22 12.61
N GLY A 5 -51.00 13.06 13.53
CA GLY A 5 -49.64 13.56 13.37
C GLY A 5 -48.84 12.56 12.55
N ALA A 6 -48.33 12.97 11.38
CA ALA A 6 -47.40 12.20 10.60
C ALA A 6 -45.99 12.32 11.19
N LEU A 7 -45.46 11.23 11.70
CA LEU A 7 -44.02 11.10 12.04
C LEU A 7 -43.23 10.92 10.74
N LEU A 8 -42.48 11.94 10.37
CA LEU A 8 -41.42 11.80 9.35
C LEU A 8 -40.20 11.13 9.98
N ALA A 9 -40.03 9.87 9.69
CA ALA A 9 -38.80 9.14 10.01
C ALA A 9 -37.73 9.55 9.01
N THR A 10 -36.81 10.41 9.45
CA THR A 10 -35.60 10.77 8.69
C THR A 10 -34.64 9.58 8.75
N GLY A 11 -34.65 8.74 7.73
CA GLY A 11 -33.69 7.66 7.56
C GLY A 11 -32.29 8.22 7.31
N MET A 12 -31.39 8.13 8.28
CA MET A 12 -29.97 8.35 8.08
C MET A 12 -29.43 7.23 7.19
N LEU A 13 -29.13 7.56 5.94
CA LEU A 13 -28.34 6.68 5.06
C LEU A 13 -26.91 6.65 5.62
N PHE A 14 -26.56 5.60 6.34
CA PHE A 14 -25.16 5.27 6.59
C PHE A 14 -24.56 4.80 5.27
N ALA A 15 -23.78 5.65 4.63
CA ALA A 15 -22.92 5.22 3.55
C ALA A 15 -21.87 4.28 4.13
N ALA A 16 -22.06 2.98 3.89
CA ALA A 16 -21.06 1.97 4.20
C ALA A 16 -19.82 2.26 3.33
N THR A 17 -18.76 2.78 3.93
CA THR A 17 -17.45 2.85 3.29
C THR A 17 -17.02 1.42 3.01
N PRO A 18 -16.62 1.10 1.76
CA PRO A 18 -16.14 -0.24 1.47
C PRO A 18 -14.89 -0.50 2.31
N SER A 19 -15.01 -1.35 3.32
CA SER A 19 -13.86 -1.92 4.01
C SER A 19 -13.15 -2.83 3.04
N PHE A 20 -12.09 -2.32 2.39
CA PHE A 20 -11.18 -3.18 1.65
C PHE A 20 -10.49 -4.09 2.65
N ALA A 21 -10.85 -5.37 2.65
CA ALA A 21 -10.15 -6.39 3.41
C ALA A 21 -8.75 -6.54 2.81
N GLN A 22 -7.80 -5.78 3.33
CA GLN A 22 -6.40 -5.90 2.94
C GLN A 22 -5.81 -7.06 3.75
N THR A 23 -5.33 -8.06 3.05
CA THR A 23 -4.64 -9.17 3.68
C THR A 23 -3.29 -8.69 4.17
N VAL A 24 -3.13 -8.65 5.49
CA VAL A 24 -1.81 -8.44 6.11
C VAL A 24 -1.15 -9.80 6.18
N GLY A 25 -0.05 -9.98 5.49
CA GLY A 25 0.63 -11.27 5.40
C GLY A 25 2.11 -11.12 5.13
N ASN A 26 2.81 -12.24 5.18
CA ASN A 26 4.20 -12.32 4.73
C ASN A 26 4.21 -12.46 3.21
N CYS A 27 4.96 -11.59 2.55
CA CYS A 27 5.22 -11.70 1.13
C CYS A 27 6.22 -12.83 0.90
N ALA A 28 5.73 -14.01 0.54
CA ALA A 28 6.60 -15.11 0.18
C ALA A 28 7.36 -14.76 -1.10
N HIS A 29 8.66 -14.58 -0.99
CA HIS A 29 9.54 -14.47 -2.14
C HIS A 29 9.73 -15.87 -2.68
N GLY A 30 9.02 -16.20 -3.75
CA GLY A 30 9.34 -17.40 -4.52
C GLY A 30 10.77 -17.25 -5.06
N GLY A 31 11.71 -18.01 -4.49
CA GLY A 31 13.09 -18.05 -4.92
C GLY A 31 13.22 -18.71 -6.29
N GLY A 32 12.79 -18.06 -7.34
CA GLY A 32 12.99 -18.44 -8.74
C GLY A 32 13.94 -17.47 -9.42
N ALA A 33 14.64 -17.91 -10.44
CA ALA A 33 15.71 -17.21 -11.16
C ALA A 33 15.32 -15.91 -11.87
N SER A 34 14.10 -15.44 -11.71
CA SER A 34 13.63 -14.13 -12.18
C SER A 34 13.37 -13.26 -10.96
N GLN A 35 14.29 -12.36 -10.67
CA GLN A 35 14.10 -11.34 -9.66
C GLN A 35 12.78 -10.60 -9.92
N PRO A 36 11.84 -10.54 -8.95
CA PRO A 36 10.64 -9.75 -9.13
C PRO A 36 11.05 -8.30 -9.39
N GLN A 37 10.52 -7.68 -10.44
CA GLN A 37 10.77 -6.27 -10.67
C GLN A 37 10.17 -5.48 -9.50
N ALA A 38 11.03 -4.86 -8.72
CA ALA A 38 10.63 -4.01 -7.62
C ALA A 38 10.38 -2.60 -8.12
N VAL A 39 9.24 -2.02 -7.75
CA VAL A 39 8.95 -0.59 -7.95
C VAL A 39 9.03 0.10 -6.59
N TRP A 40 9.81 1.16 -6.51
CA TRP A 40 10.00 1.92 -5.27
C TRP A 40 9.20 3.23 -5.30
N VAL A 41 8.42 3.42 -4.26
CA VAL A 41 7.65 4.64 -4.02
C VAL A 41 8.26 5.36 -2.82
N LEU A 42 8.80 6.54 -3.03
CA LEU A 42 9.45 7.34 -2.01
C LEU A 42 8.46 8.29 -1.34
N PHE A 43 8.64 8.53 -0.05
CA PHE A 43 7.79 9.42 0.73
C PHE A 43 8.60 10.54 1.38
N ASP A 44 7.93 11.65 1.64
CA ASP A 44 8.48 12.73 2.43
C ASP A 44 8.59 12.35 3.91
N LEU A 45 9.42 13.07 4.64
CA LEU A 45 9.61 12.85 6.07
C LEU A 45 8.27 13.00 6.81
N GLY A 46 7.94 12.02 7.65
CA GLY A 46 6.72 12.00 8.46
C GLY A 46 5.42 11.91 7.67
N SER A 47 5.47 11.72 6.34
CA SER A 47 4.27 11.70 5.48
C SER A 47 3.99 10.30 4.94
N ALA A 48 2.70 9.97 4.81
CA ALA A 48 2.19 8.82 4.07
C ALA A 48 1.40 9.24 2.80
N GLN A 49 1.53 10.51 2.38
CA GLN A 49 0.83 11.03 1.22
C GLN A 49 1.54 10.65 -0.07
N VAL A 50 0.82 10.00 -0.99
CA VAL A 50 1.31 9.71 -2.34
C VAL A 50 1.19 10.97 -3.21
N ARG A 51 2.33 11.48 -3.69
CA ARG A 51 2.37 12.69 -4.53
C ARG A 51 2.45 12.35 -6.01
N GLY A 52 2.25 13.35 -6.88
CA GLY A 52 2.05 13.22 -8.31
C GLY A 52 3.01 12.27 -9.05
N ALA A 53 4.33 12.44 -8.90
CA ALA A 53 5.33 11.57 -9.55
C ALA A 53 5.21 10.10 -9.09
N ASN A 54 4.89 9.87 -7.82
CA ASN A 54 4.68 8.53 -7.27
C ASN A 54 3.35 7.93 -7.73
N LYS A 55 2.31 8.73 -7.93
CA LYS A 55 1.04 8.26 -8.53
C LYS A 55 1.28 7.69 -9.91
N ASN A 56 2.07 8.38 -10.74
CA ASN A 56 2.40 7.89 -12.07
C ASN A 56 3.17 6.56 -12.02
N LYS A 57 4.16 6.42 -11.13
CA LYS A 57 4.89 5.16 -10.93
C LYS A 57 3.97 4.01 -10.50
N ILE A 58 3.02 4.28 -9.60
CA ILE A 58 2.06 3.27 -9.14
C ILE A 58 1.10 2.88 -10.28
N ALA A 59 0.65 3.85 -11.08
CA ALA A 59 -0.18 3.59 -12.25
C ALA A 59 0.55 2.73 -13.29
N GLU A 60 1.83 3.02 -13.58
CA GLU A 60 2.68 2.20 -14.46
C GLU A 60 2.88 0.79 -13.90
N ALA A 61 3.08 0.66 -12.59
CA ALA A 61 3.15 -0.63 -11.92
C ALA A 61 1.85 -1.43 -12.09
N ALA A 62 0.70 -0.78 -11.96
CA ALA A 62 -0.60 -1.42 -12.18
C ALA A 62 -0.79 -1.89 -13.63
N VAL A 63 -0.39 -1.09 -14.61
CA VAL A 63 -0.40 -1.46 -16.03
C VAL A 63 0.48 -2.68 -16.27
N THR A 64 1.69 -2.67 -15.72
CA THR A 64 2.64 -3.79 -15.82
C THR A 64 2.08 -5.07 -15.19
N ALA A 65 1.48 -4.96 -14.01
CA ALA A 65 0.88 -6.09 -13.32
C ALA A 65 -0.24 -6.73 -14.14
N LYS A 66 -1.11 -5.93 -14.73
CA LYS A 66 -2.19 -6.39 -15.61
C LYS A 66 -1.67 -7.06 -16.87
N ALA A 67 -0.70 -6.43 -17.56
CA ALA A 67 -0.11 -6.96 -18.78
C ALA A 67 0.59 -8.30 -18.56
N ARG A 68 1.15 -8.52 -17.39
CA ARG A 68 1.82 -9.76 -16.99
C ARG A 68 0.92 -10.78 -16.31
N GLN A 69 -0.37 -10.45 -16.12
CA GLN A 69 -1.32 -11.30 -15.41
C GLN A 69 -0.80 -11.71 -14.02
N VAL A 70 -0.26 -10.72 -13.28
CA VAL A 70 0.24 -10.91 -11.93
C VAL A 70 -0.93 -11.26 -11.01
N THR A 71 -0.79 -12.32 -10.23
CA THR A 71 -1.84 -12.82 -9.32
C THR A 71 -1.66 -12.37 -7.88
N ALA A 72 -0.48 -11.86 -7.53
CA ALA A 72 -0.22 -11.31 -6.22
C ALA A 72 0.75 -10.13 -6.30
N ILE A 73 0.39 -9.03 -5.66
CA ILE A 73 1.20 -7.83 -5.52
C ILE A 73 1.50 -7.62 -4.05
N CYS A 74 2.77 -7.59 -3.72
CA CYS A 74 3.23 -7.33 -2.37
C CYS A 74 3.63 -5.87 -2.21
N VAL A 75 3.05 -5.20 -1.24
CA VAL A 75 3.30 -3.80 -0.91
C VAL A 75 3.96 -3.73 0.46
N ILE A 76 5.26 -3.47 0.49
CA ILE A 76 6.08 -3.55 1.69
C ILE A 76 6.52 -2.17 2.12
N GLY A 77 6.08 -1.73 3.31
CA GLY A 77 6.54 -0.49 3.93
C GLY A 77 7.84 -0.72 4.68
N HIS A 78 8.80 0.16 4.44
CA HIS A 78 10.06 0.17 5.19
C HIS A 78 9.99 1.16 6.34
N THR A 79 10.51 0.76 7.47
CA THR A 79 10.61 1.58 8.68
C THR A 79 12.03 2.09 8.88
N ASP A 80 12.15 3.28 9.47
CA ASP A 80 13.41 3.77 10.01
C ASP A 80 13.75 2.99 11.29
N LYS A 81 15.03 2.70 11.50
CA LYS A 81 15.55 2.10 12.73
C LYS A 81 15.77 3.14 13.84
N LEU A 82 15.71 4.43 13.49
CA LEU A 82 15.90 5.54 14.42
C LEU A 82 14.54 6.05 14.94
N GLY A 83 14.47 6.32 16.23
CA GLY A 83 13.28 6.86 16.87
C GLY A 83 12.37 5.81 17.49
N ASP A 84 11.10 6.18 17.68
CA ASP A 84 10.09 5.30 18.25
C ASP A 84 9.66 4.22 17.26
N LYS A 85 9.93 2.96 17.60
CA LYS A 85 9.64 1.81 16.75
C LYS A 85 8.14 1.69 16.41
N ALA A 86 7.27 1.94 17.38
CA ALA A 86 5.82 1.79 17.18
C ALA A 86 5.28 2.87 16.22
N LEU A 87 5.73 4.12 16.36
CA LEU A 87 5.35 5.20 15.46
C LEU A 87 5.88 4.96 14.04
N ASN A 88 7.11 4.49 13.91
CA ASN A 88 7.71 4.17 12.62
C ASN A 88 6.96 3.03 11.92
N GLU A 89 6.59 1.99 12.66
CA GLU A 89 5.79 0.89 12.11
C GLU A 89 4.41 1.36 11.65
N GLN A 90 3.73 2.20 12.43
CA GLN A 90 2.46 2.80 12.03
C GLN A 90 2.60 3.62 10.75
N LEU A 91 3.65 4.43 10.62
CA LEU A 91 3.92 5.23 9.43
C LEU A 91 4.20 4.35 8.21
N ALA A 92 5.00 3.30 8.36
CA ALA A 92 5.26 2.35 7.27
C ALA A 92 3.99 1.65 6.81
N ARG A 93 3.13 1.22 7.73
CA ARG A 93 1.82 0.65 7.41
C ARG A 93 0.90 1.65 6.71
N ALA A 94 0.87 2.91 7.17
CA ALA A 94 0.08 3.97 6.53
C ALA A 94 0.54 4.23 5.09
N ARG A 95 1.85 4.24 4.83
CA ARG A 95 2.44 4.36 3.50
C ARG A 95 2.05 3.20 2.59
N SER A 96 2.17 1.96 3.08
CA SER A 96 1.79 0.78 2.32
C SER A 96 0.30 0.77 1.98
N LYS A 97 -0.56 1.16 2.92
CA LYS A 97 -2.01 1.31 2.67
C LYS A 97 -2.31 2.38 1.62
N ALA A 98 -1.60 3.50 1.65
CA ALA A 98 -1.77 4.57 0.65
C ALA A 98 -1.38 4.09 -0.76
N VAL A 99 -0.28 3.34 -0.90
CA VAL A 99 0.12 2.74 -2.18
C VAL A 99 -0.88 1.68 -2.64
N ALA A 100 -1.36 0.83 -1.73
CA ALA A 100 -2.37 -0.17 -2.04
C ALA A 100 -3.68 0.46 -2.53
N ALA A 101 -4.11 1.56 -1.91
CA ALA A 101 -5.30 2.31 -2.34
C ALA A 101 -5.15 2.88 -3.76
N GLU A 102 -3.97 3.41 -4.12
CA GLU A 102 -3.70 3.89 -5.48
C GLU A 102 -3.67 2.73 -6.50
N LEU A 103 -3.13 1.56 -6.14
CA LEU A 103 -3.18 0.35 -6.99
C LEU A 103 -4.62 -0.10 -7.24
N VAL A 104 -5.45 -0.11 -6.20
CA VAL A 104 -6.90 -0.43 -6.33
C VAL A 104 -7.58 0.61 -7.22
N GLY A 105 -7.31 1.89 -7.04
CA GLY A 105 -7.81 2.97 -7.90
C GLY A 105 -7.37 2.82 -9.36
N ALA A 106 -6.21 2.24 -9.61
CA ALA A 106 -5.71 1.90 -10.94
C ALA A 106 -6.28 0.56 -11.50
N GLY A 107 -7.19 -0.09 -10.77
CA GLY A 107 -7.94 -1.27 -11.21
C GLY A 107 -7.28 -2.61 -10.88
N ILE A 108 -6.42 -2.65 -9.87
CA ILE A 108 -5.92 -3.91 -9.29
C ILE A 108 -6.93 -4.39 -8.24
N PRO A 109 -7.39 -5.65 -8.30
CA PRO A 109 -8.29 -6.20 -7.28
C PRO A 109 -7.62 -6.18 -5.90
N ALA A 110 -8.33 -5.71 -4.87
CA ALA A 110 -7.80 -5.63 -3.51
C ALA A 110 -7.36 -6.99 -2.96
N LYS A 111 -8.01 -8.07 -3.37
CA LYS A 111 -7.67 -9.45 -2.99
C LYS A 111 -6.28 -9.90 -3.48
N ASP A 112 -5.77 -9.27 -4.53
CA ASP A 112 -4.47 -9.59 -5.13
C ASP A 112 -3.34 -8.75 -4.50
N ILE A 113 -3.66 -7.87 -3.54
CA ILE A 113 -2.70 -7.01 -2.85
C ILE A 113 -2.48 -7.50 -1.43
N VAL A 114 -1.23 -7.81 -1.11
CA VAL A 114 -0.78 -8.15 0.24
C VAL A 114 0.03 -6.99 0.80
N ILE A 115 -0.34 -6.50 1.97
CA ILE A 115 0.39 -5.45 2.69
C ILE A 115 1.26 -6.11 3.74
N ALA A 116 2.56 -5.82 3.69
CA ALA A 116 3.51 -6.22 4.70
C ALA A 116 4.27 -4.99 5.23
N ALA A 117 4.60 -5.03 6.51
CA ALA A 117 5.56 -4.12 7.12
C ALA A 117 6.69 -4.99 7.62
N ASP A 118 7.79 -5.03 6.90
CA ASP A 118 8.95 -5.79 7.30
C ASP A 118 10.18 -4.86 7.29
N PRO A 119 10.71 -4.54 8.47
CA PRO A 119 11.88 -3.69 8.57
C PRO A 119 13.16 -4.39 8.06
N GLU A 120 13.17 -5.70 7.92
CA GLU A 120 14.37 -6.48 7.63
C GLU A 120 14.35 -7.24 6.30
N ALA A 121 13.23 -7.30 5.59
CA ALA A 121 13.07 -8.12 4.39
C ALA A 121 14.08 -7.83 3.27
N PHE A 122 14.77 -6.71 3.29
CA PHE A 122 15.72 -6.29 2.27
C PHE A 122 17.03 -5.72 2.81
N GLY A 123 17.46 -6.17 3.98
CA GLY A 123 18.70 -5.70 4.63
C GLY A 123 19.97 -5.77 3.75
N ASN A 124 19.93 -6.47 2.63
CA ASN A 124 21.06 -6.67 1.70
C ASN A 124 20.80 -6.21 0.27
N LEU A 125 19.66 -5.60 -0.06
CA LEU A 125 19.51 -4.99 -1.38
C LEU A 125 20.30 -3.69 -1.41
N SER A 126 21.45 -3.72 -2.07
CA SER A 126 22.25 -2.53 -2.36
C SER A 126 21.47 -1.65 -3.34
N LEU A 127 20.78 -0.65 -2.81
CA LEU A 127 20.01 0.32 -3.57
C LEU A 127 20.92 1.50 -3.93
N GLY A 128 21.95 1.28 -4.75
CA GLY A 128 22.73 2.38 -5.31
C GLY A 128 23.00 3.57 -4.35
N ASN A 129 23.27 4.73 -4.87
CA ASN A 129 23.63 5.96 -4.12
C ASN A 129 22.46 6.70 -3.46
N LEU A 130 21.42 6.02 -2.97
CA LEU A 130 20.40 6.68 -2.16
C LEU A 130 20.90 6.88 -0.74
N ASP A 131 20.73 8.10 -0.22
CA ASP A 131 21.03 8.40 1.19
C ASP A 131 20.28 7.44 2.12
N ALA A 132 20.90 7.06 3.23
CA ALA A 132 20.33 6.15 4.22
C ALA A 132 18.91 6.59 4.64
N GLN A 133 18.69 7.90 4.79
CA GLN A 133 17.40 8.49 5.13
C GLN A 133 16.31 8.32 4.05
N GLN A 134 16.69 8.26 2.78
CA GLN A 134 15.71 8.00 1.71
C GLN A 134 15.36 6.51 1.60
N LYS A 135 16.29 5.63 1.94
CA LYS A 135 16.07 4.18 1.94
C LYS A 135 14.98 3.77 2.93
N ASP A 136 14.87 4.51 4.03
CA ASP A 136 13.93 4.21 5.11
C ASP A 136 12.53 4.80 4.87
N ARG A 137 12.38 5.70 3.89
CA ARG A 137 11.11 6.35 3.54
C ARG A 137 10.53 5.85 2.24
N LYS A 138 10.47 4.55 2.07
CA LYS A 138 9.97 3.94 0.84
C LYS A 138 8.93 2.87 1.10
N VAL A 139 8.15 2.61 0.07
CA VAL A 139 7.34 1.41 -0.08
C VAL A 139 7.84 0.67 -1.30
N THR A 140 8.02 -0.61 -1.18
CA THR A 140 8.41 -1.50 -2.28
C THR A 140 7.18 -2.25 -2.77
N ILE A 141 6.91 -2.18 -4.07
CA ILE A 141 5.89 -2.97 -4.75
C ILE A 141 6.61 -4.13 -5.44
N LEU A 142 6.27 -5.36 -5.09
CA LEU A 142 6.78 -6.57 -5.71
C LEU A 142 5.66 -7.31 -6.42
N PHE A 143 5.96 -7.83 -7.59
CA PHE A 143 5.03 -8.67 -8.35
C PHE A 143 5.39 -10.14 -8.14
N SER A 144 4.41 -10.95 -7.76
CA SER A 144 4.53 -12.39 -7.67
C SER A 144 3.58 -13.06 -8.66
N ARG A 145 3.98 -14.18 -9.18
CA ARG A 145 3.15 -15.05 -10.01
C ARG A 145 2.68 -16.23 -9.19
#